data_bf32ca28ebb7e9d8093588258d8aeec8
#
_entry.id   bf32ca28ebb7e9d8093588258d8aeec8
#
_cell.length_a   1.000
_cell.length_b   1.000
_cell.length_c   1.000
_cell.angle_alpha   90.00
_cell.angle_beta   90.00
_cell.angle_gamma   90.00
#
_symmetry.space_group_name_H-M   'P 1'
#
loop_
_entity.id
_entity.type
_entity.pdbx_description
1 polymer ?
#
loop_
_entity_poly.entity_id
_entity_poly.type
_entity_poly.pdbx_seq_one_letter_code
_entity_poly.pdbx_strand_id
1 'polypeptide(L)'
;MIATRSVKSKSLPSLLRKLHEDPEQMAAFLLERSGLPGPRANLELAWTFADGAKEFNKTVGWKEQMMQWASISPAAAPTNHPQEYLPFVAIQALAELHPEENASGRRLIESMLRQAANDPRWRMREGCAFGLQRIAMNDIQELKSILQHWLEQPSLLEHRAALVALA
;
A
#
# COMPACT_ATOMS: atom_id res chain seq x y z
N MET A 1 32.97 -23.84 -27.18
CA MET A 1 32.48 -23.68 -25.81
C MET A 1 31.99 -22.24 -25.63
N ILE A 2 30.69 -22.01 -25.77
CA ILE A 2 30.08 -20.69 -25.61
C ILE A 2 29.66 -20.60 -24.16
N ALA A 3 30.34 -19.73 -23.39
CA ALA A 3 30.02 -19.47 -21.99
C ALA A 3 28.69 -18.73 -21.92
N THR A 4 27.64 -19.39 -21.48
CA THR A 4 26.36 -18.82 -21.13
C THR A 4 26.56 -17.90 -19.92
N ARG A 5 26.66 -16.59 -20.15
CA ARG A 5 26.59 -15.58 -19.09
C ARG A 5 25.24 -15.71 -18.38
N SER A 6 25.24 -16.30 -17.18
CA SER A 6 24.11 -16.24 -16.27
C SER A 6 23.80 -14.78 -15.97
N VAL A 7 22.72 -14.27 -16.57
CA VAL A 7 22.13 -12.98 -16.20
C VAL A 7 21.58 -13.15 -14.78
N LYS A 8 22.30 -12.67 -13.76
CA LYS A 8 21.78 -12.60 -12.39
C LYS A 8 20.45 -11.86 -12.44
N SER A 9 19.36 -12.57 -12.20
CA SER A 9 18.05 -11.98 -12.01
C SER A 9 18.16 -10.92 -10.92
N LYS A 10 17.88 -9.66 -11.27
CA LYS A 10 17.88 -8.56 -10.30
C LYS A 10 16.79 -8.83 -9.29
N SER A 11 17.10 -8.76 -8.00
CA SER A 11 16.10 -8.93 -6.95
C SER A 11 15.01 -7.86 -7.04
N LEU A 12 13.78 -8.19 -6.69
CA LEU A 12 12.64 -7.28 -6.71
C LEU A 12 12.91 -5.93 -6.02
N PRO A 13 13.50 -5.88 -4.80
CA PRO A 13 13.88 -4.61 -4.17
C PRO A 13 14.83 -3.76 -5.01
N SER A 14 15.81 -4.40 -5.69
CA SER A 14 16.76 -3.69 -6.55
C SER A 14 16.10 -3.10 -7.81
N LEU A 15 15.04 -3.72 -8.32
CA LEU A 15 14.26 -3.19 -9.44
C LEU A 15 13.44 -1.98 -9.00
N LEU A 16 12.74 -2.08 -7.88
CA LEU A 16 11.94 -0.99 -7.32
C LEU A 16 12.79 0.25 -7.01
N ARG A 17 13.99 0.07 -6.43
CA ARG A 17 14.96 1.17 -6.21
C ARG A 17 15.39 1.90 -7.48
N LYS A 18 15.32 1.28 -8.64
CA LYS A 18 15.66 1.92 -9.91
C LYS A 18 14.52 2.73 -10.49
N LEU A 19 13.31 2.38 -10.11
CA LEU A 19 12.09 2.95 -10.69
C LEU A 19 11.45 4.03 -9.82
N HIS A 20 11.84 4.15 -8.55
CA HIS A 20 11.14 5.02 -7.59
C HIS A 20 11.20 6.52 -7.92
N GLU A 21 12.17 6.95 -8.73
CA GLU A 21 12.30 8.34 -9.19
C GLU A 21 11.43 8.64 -10.42
N ASP A 22 10.88 7.60 -11.07
CA ASP A 22 10.01 7.74 -12.25
C ASP A 22 8.63 7.11 -11.95
N PRO A 23 7.63 7.93 -11.58
CA PRO A 23 6.31 7.44 -11.22
C PRO A 23 5.60 6.69 -12.36
N GLU A 24 5.83 7.07 -13.62
CA GLU A 24 5.17 6.42 -14.77
C GLU A 24 5.77 5.03 -15.00
N GLN A 25 7.08 4.90 -14.98
CA GLN A 25 7.75 3.61 -15.10
C GLN A 25 7.44 2.70 -13.89
N MET A 26 7.37 3.26 -12.69
CA MET A 26 6.96 2.53 -11.49
C MET A 26 5.53 2.02 -11.62
N ALA A 27 4.58 2.87 -12.05
CA ALA A 27 3.19 2.47 -12.26
C ALA A 27 3.10 1.34 -13.32
N ALA A 28 3.75 1.49 -14.46
CA ALA A 28 3.76 0.48 -15.52
C ALA A 28 4.32 -0.87 -15.00
N PHE A 29 5.41 -0.84 -14.25
CA PHE A 29 6.01 -2.03 -13.64
C PHE A 29 5.07 -2.73 -12.64
N LEU A 30 4.40 -1.96 -11.79
CA LEU A 30 3.46 -2.48 -10.79
C LEU A 30 2.22 -3.09 -11.47
N LEU A 31 1.66 -2.40 -12.46
CA LEU A 31 0.48 -2.85 -13.20
C LEU A 31 0.75 -4.14 -13.98
N GLU A 32 1.88 -4.22 -14.68
CA GLU A 32 2.29 -5.41 -15.45
C GLU A 32 2.41 -6.66 -14.57
N ARG A 33 2.82 -6.48 -13.30
CA ARG A 33 3.08 -7.56 -12.35
C ARG A 33 2.03 -7.69 -11.26
N SER A 34 0.94 -6.95 -11.37
CA SER A 34 -0.14 -6.89 -10.37
C SER A 34 -0.83 -8.22 -10.09
N GLY A 35 -0.82 -9.14 -11.07
CA GLY A 35 -1.66 -10.34 -11.06
C GLY A 35 -3.13 -10.06 -11.42
N LEU A 36 -3.45 -8.82 -11.84
CA LEU A 36 -4.80 -8.41 -12.22
C LEU A 36 -4.93 -8.19 -13.75
N PRO A 37 -6.08 -8.54 -14.35
CA PRO A 37 -7.23 -9.20 -13.73
C PRO A 37 -6.90 -10.64 -13.30
N GLY A 38 -7.38 -11.05 -12.13
CA GLY A 38 -7.10 -12.39 -11.62
C GLY A 38 -7.67 -12.63 -10.22
N PRO A 39 -7.64 -13.88 -9.75
CA PRO A 39 -8.21 -14.23 -8.44
C PRO A 39 -7.40 -13.66 -7.27
N ARG A 40 -6.11 -13.39 -7.48
CA ARG A 40 -5.21 -12.85 -6.45
C ARG A 40 -4.32 -11.75 -7.02
N ALA A 41 -4.21 -10.66 -6.28
CA ALA A 41 -3.18 -9.66 -6.52
C ALA A 41 -1.80 -10.19 -6.11
N ASN A 42 -0.74 -9.63 -6.66
CA ASN A 42 0.64 -9.97 -6.29
C ASN A 42 1.00 -9.36 -4.93
N LEU A 43 0.74 -10.11 -3.86
CA LEU A 43 0.96 -9.65 -2.47
C LEU A 43 2.44 -9.47 -2.16
N GLU A 44 3.34 -10.31 -2.70
CA GLU A 44 4.78 -10.19 -2.51
C GLU A 44 5.31 -8.87 -3.07
N LEU A 45 4.88 -8.51 -4.28
CA LEU A 45 5.23 -7.23 -4.88
C LEU A 45 4.68 -6.05 -4.07
N ALA A 46 3.41 -6.12 -3.63
CA ALA A 46 2.81 -5.07 -2.81
C ALA A 46 3.55 -4.87 -1.48
N TRP A 47 3.87 -5.97 -0.82
CA TRP A 47 4.62 -5.96 0.43
C TRP A 47 6.02 -5.36 0.26
N THR A 48 6.77 -5.85 -0.75
CA THR A 48 8.12 -5.36 -1.05
C THR A 48 8.14 -3.89 -1.47
N PHE A 49 7.12 -3.45 -2.21
CA PHE A 49 6.97 -2.04 -2.57
C PHE A 49 6.79 -1.16 -1.34
N ALA A 50 5.91 -1.55 -0.42
CA ALA A 50 5.68 -0.82 0.81
C ALA A 50 6.89 -0.83 1.75
N ASP A 51 7.68 -1.93 1.82
CA ASP A 51 8.95 -1.97 2.57
C ASP A 51 9.97 -0.92 2.09
N GLY A 52 9.92 -0.57 0.82
CA GLY A 52 10.76 0.48 0.25
C GLY A 52 10.30 1.92 0.54
N ALA A 53 9.10 2.11 1.07
CA ALA A 53 8.46 3.42 1.18
C ALA A 53 9.32 4.48 1.89
N LYS A 54 9.95 4.14 3.01
CA LYS A 54 10.81 5.07 3.76
C LYS A 54 12.05 5.52 2.97
N GLU A 55 12.60 4.62 2.15
CA GLU A 55 13.72 4.95 1.25
C GLU A 55 13.23 5.83 0.09
N PHE A 56 12.12 5.45 -0.54
CA PHE A 56 11.57 6.14 -1.72
C PHE A 56 11.01 7.52 -1.38
N ASN A 57 10.52 7.71 -0.17
CA ASN A 57 10.00 9.01 0.32
C ASN A 57 11.08 10.10 0.42
N LYS A 58 12.36 9.77 0.26
CA LYS A 58 13.44 10.75 0.11
C LYS A 58 13.40 11.46 -1.25
N THR A 59 12.71 10.88 -2.23
CA THR A 59 12.45 11.51 -3.53
C THR A 59 11.33 12.53 -3.40
N VAL A 60 11.60 13.75 -3.85
CA VAL A 60 10.62 14.85 -3.81
C VAL A 60 9.36 14.47 -4.56
N GLY A 61 8.20 14.66 -3.94
CA GLY A 61 6.89 14.38 -4.54
C GLY A 61 6.45 12.92 -4.46
N TRP A 62 7.27 12.02 -3.91
CA TRP A 62 6.90 10.60 -3.86
C TRP A 62 5.68 10.35 -2.98
N LYS A 63 5.60 10.95 -1.80
CA LYS A 63 4.44 10.81 -0.89
C LYS A 63 3.17 11.36 -1.53
N GLU A 64 3.25 12.52 -2.15
CA GLU A 64 2.14 13.13 -2.89
C GLU A 64 1.63 12.21 -4.00
N GLN A 65 2.55 11.54 -4.70
CA GLN A 65 2.20 10.54 -5.71
C GLN A 65 1.48 9.34 -5.09
N MET A 66 1.92 8.86 -3.94
CA MET A 66 1.23 7.77 -3.22
C MET A 66 -0.16 8.19 -2.77
N MET A 67 -0.33 9.42 -2.30
CA MET A 67 -1.65 9.97 -1.95
C MET A 67 -2.58 10.05 -3.17
N GLN A 68 -2.06 10.46 -4.32
CA GLN A 68 -2.82 10.47 -5.58
C GLN A 68 -3.24 9.04 -5.99
N TRP A 69 -2.32 8.07 -5.93
CA TRP A 69 -2.66 6.68 -6.26
C TRP A 69 -3.67 6.08 -5.27
N ALA A 70 -3.50 6.30 -3.98
CA ALA A 70 -4.43 5.81 -2.96
C ALA A 70 -5.84 6.40 -3.13
N SER A 71 -5.94 7.60 -3.74
CA SER A 71 -7.21 8.30 -3.99
C SER A 71 -7.87 7.91 -5.32
N ILE A 72 -7.31 7.00 -6.11
CA ILE A 72 -7.93 6.55 -7.38
C ILE A 72 -9.29 5.93 -7.08
N SER A 73 -10.34 6.53 -7.65
CA SER A 73 -11.72 6.15 -7.38
C SER A 73 -12.09 4.76 -7.91
N PRO A 74 -13.13 4.11 -7.34
CA PRO A 74 -13.66 2.85 -7.88
C PRO A 74 -14.15 2.95 -9.32
N ALA A 75 -14.57 4.14 -9.76
CA ALA A 75 -14.99 4.37 -11.15
C ALA A 75 -13.78 4.36 -12.12
N ALA A 76 -12.64 4.91 -11.71
CA ALA A 76 -11.41 4.93 -12.50
C ALA A 76 -10.65 3.59 -12.47
N ALA A 77 -10.71 2.89 -11.34
CA ALA A 77 -10.07 1.60 -11.14
C ALA A 77 -11.05 0.61 -10.49
N PRO A 78 -11.99 0.05 -11.25
CA PRO A 78 -13.00 -0.87 -10.71
C PRO A 78 -12.38 -2.19 -10.22
N THR A 79 -13.14 -2.92 -9.43
CA THR A 79 -12.73 -4.23 -8.88
C THR A 79 -12.20 -5.15 -9.98
N ASN A 80 -11.04 -5.74 -9.73
CA ASN A 80 -10.33 -6.65 -10.62
C ASN A 80 -9.76 -6.00 -11.90
N HIS A 81 -9.83 -4.68 -12.05
CA HIS A 81 -9.10 -3.97 -13.07
C HIS A 81 -7.60 -3.83 -12.69
N PRO A 82 -6.64 -3.94 -13.62
CA PRO A 82 -5.22 -3.79 -13.27
C PRO A 82 -4.91 -2.53 -12.47
N GLN A 83 -5.53 -1.40 -12.81
CA GLN A 83 -5.31 -0.13 -12.10
C GLN A 83 -5.76 -0.15 -10.63
N GLU A 84 -6.61 -1.10 -10.20
CA GLU A 84 -6.94 -1.29 -8.77
C GLU A 84 -5.67 -1.57 -7.93
N TYR A 85 -4.61 -2.05 -8.58
CA TYR A 85 -3.37 -2.37 -7.89
C TYR A 85 -2.63 -1.12 -7.37
N LEU A 86 -2.72 0.01 -8.07
CA LEU A 86 -2.05 1.24 -7.64
C LEU A 86 -2.57 1.75 -6.28
N PRO A 87 -3.89 1.97 -6.08
CA PRO A 87 -4.38 2.39 -4.76
C PRO A 87 -4.15 1.31 -3.68
N PHE A 88 -4.19 0.03 -4.04
CA PHE A 88 -3.93 -1.08 -3.13
C PHE A 88 -2.50 -1.06 -2.57
N VAL A 89 -1.47 -0.82 -3.39
CA VAL A 89 -0.08 -0.75 -2.91
C VAL A 89 0.22 0.59 -2.25
N ALA A 90 -0.37 1.66 -2.74
CA ALA A 90 -0.12 3.01 -2.24
C ALA A 90 -0.59 3.20 -0.79
N ILE A 91 -1.76 2.65 -0.42
CA ILE A 91 -2.26 2.75 0.95
C ILE A 91 -1.35 2.03 1.95
N GLN A 92 -0.75 0.91 1.55
CA GLN A 92 0.22 0.17 2.36
C GLN A 92 1.54 0.93 2.50
N ALA A 93 2.01 1.56 1.41
CA ALA A 93 3.21 2.37 1.41
C ALA A 93 3.06 3.63 2.29
N LEU A 94 1.89 4.28 2.25
CA LEU A 94 1.59 5.40 3.15
C LEU A 94 1.56 4.96 4.62
N ALA A 95 0.99 3.79 4.91
CA ALA A 95 0.96 3.26 6.27
C ALA A 95 2.38 2.96 6.80
N GLU A 96 3.32 2.55 5.95
CA GLU A 96 4.73 2.37 6.33
C GLU A 96 5.40 3.69 6.74
N LEU A 97 4.96 4.82 6.18
CA LEU A 97 5.48 6.15 6.54
C LEU A 97 4.89 6.69 7.84
N HIS A 98 3.76 6.15 8.32
CA HIS A 98 3.03 6.69 9.47
C HIS A 98 3.91 7.01 10.69
N PRO A 99 4.86 6.14 11.14
CA PRO A 99 5.69 6.41 12.30
C PRO A 99 6.63 7.63 12.13
N GLU A 100 7.00 7.95 10.90
CA GLU A 100 7.93 9.06 10.59
C GLU A 100 7.22 10.41 10.42
N GLU A 101 5.87 10.39 10.36
CA GLU A 101 5.06 11.58 10.14
C GLU A 101 4.81 12.37 11.44
N ASN A 102 4.63 13.68 11.27
CA ASN A 102 4.12 14.52 12.34
C ASN A 102 2.62 14.24 12.62
N ALA A 103 2.07 14.80 13.67
CA ALA A 103 0.67 14.56 14.07
C ALA A 103 -0.36 14.84 12.96
N SER A 104 -0.12 15.83 12.09
CA SER A 104 -1.01 16.13 10.97
C SER A 104 -0.89 15.07 9.86
N GLY A 105 0.33 14.66 9.53
CA GLY A 105 0.59 13.60 8.54
C GLY A 105 0.02 12.25 8.99
N ARG A 106 0.16 11.88 10.27
CA ARG A 106 -0.43 10.67 10.82
C ARG A 106 -1.94 10.67 10.68
N ARG A 107 -2.62 11.74 11.11
CA ARG A 107 -4.10 11.86 10.95
C ARG A 107 -4.54 11.77 9.50
N LEU A 108 -3.76 12.32 8.55
CA LEU A 108 -4.08 12.20 7.14
C LEU A 108 -4.01 10.74 6.66
N ILE A 109 -2.93 10.03 7.00
CA ILE A 109 -2.77 8.61 6.66
C ILE A 109 -3.89 7.77 7.29
N GLU A 110 -4.21 8.00 8.55
CA GLU A 110 -5.31 7.32 9.27
C GLU A 110 -6.67 7.56 8.60
N SER A 111 -6.93 8.81 8.16
CA SER A 111 -8.13 9.14 7.39
C SER A 111 -8.19 8.39 6.06
N MET A 112 -7.07 8.26 5.35
CA MET A 112 -7.01 7.50 4.09
C MET A 112 -7.18 6.00 4.33
N LEU A 113 -6.60 5.43 5.39
CA LEU A 113 -6.83 4.04 5.81
C LEU A 113 -8.30 3.79 6.13
N ARG A 114 -8.94 4.73 6.83
CA ARG A 114 -10.38 4.64 7.15
C ARG A 114 -11.25 4.69 5.90
N GLN A 115 -10.92 5.53 4.93
CA GLN A 115 -11.59 5.54 3.62
C GLN A 115 -11.40 4.20 2.90
N ALA A 116 -10.18 3.64 2.90
CA ALA A 116 -9.89 2.35 2.30
C ALA A 116 -10.65 1.20 3.00
N ALA A 117 -10.84 1.25 4.33
CA ALA A 117 -11.65 0.28 5.08
C ALA A 117 -13.12 0.26 4.61
N ASN A 118 -13.64 1.41 4.16
CA ASN A 118 -15.03 1.57 3.70
C ASN A 118 -15.15 1.53 2.15
N ASP A 119 -14.08 1.27 1.41
CA ASP A 119 -14.08 1.20 -0.06
C ASP A 119 -14.96 0.04 -0.56
N PRO A 120 -15.75 0.21 -1.62
CA PRO A 120 -16.55 -0.86 -2.22
C PRO A 120 -15.67 -1.99 -2.76
N ARG A 121 -14.43 -1.71 -3.20
CA ARG A 121 -13.47 -2.71 -3.69
C ARG A 121 -12.89 -3.50 -2.52
N TRP A 122 -13.04 -4.82 -2.55
CA TRP A 122 -12.57 -5.68 -1.46
C TRP A 122 -11.04 -5.63 -1.28
N ARG A 123 -10.26 -5.43 -2.37
CA ARG A 123 -8.81 -5.30 -2.30
C ARG A 123 -8.35 -4.03 -1.58
N MET A 124 -9.10 -2.94 -1.71
CA MET A 124 -8.82 -1.73 -0.94
C MET A 124 -8.99 -1.97 0.57
N ARG A 125 -10.04 -2.70 0.95
CA ARG A 125 -10.24 -3.10 2.35
C ARG A 125 -9.16 -4.06 2.87
N GLU A 126 -8.63 -4.94 2.00
CA GLU A 126 -7.48 -5.79 2.29
C GLU A 126 -6.20 -4.96 2.42
N GLY A 127 -5.97 -4.01 1.50
CA GLY A 127 -4.85 -3.06 1.57
C GLY A 127 -4.85 -2.21 2.85
N CYS A 128 -6.04 -1.79 3.31
CA CYS A 128 -6.19 -1.15 4.62
C CYS A 128 -5.72 -2.06 5.76
N ALA A 129 -6.16 -3.33 5.77
CA ALA A 129 -5.75 -4.28 6.83
C ALA A 129 -4.23 -4.49 6.84
N PHE A 130 -3.59 -4.66 5.68
CA PHE A 130 -2.14 -4.74 5.57
C PHE A 130 -1.45 -3.44 6.02
N GLY A 131 -2.02 -2.28 5.71
CA GLY A 131 -1.51 -0.98 6.19
C GLY A 131 -1.56 -0.90 7.73
N LEU A 132 -2.66 -1.29 8.35
CA LEU A 132 -2.78 -1.34 9.81
C LEU A 132 -1.80 -2.33 10.44
N GLN A 133 -1.57 -3.50 9.82
CA GLN A 133 -0.54 -4.45 10.26
C GLN A 133 0.86 -3.85 10.22
N ARG A 134 1.20 -3.04 9.20
CA ARG A 134 2.48 -2.32 9.14
C ARG A 134 2.64 -1.32 10.28
N ILE A 135 1.60 -0.58 10.61
CA ILE A 135 1.60 0.30 11.79
C ILE A 135 1.83 -0.53 13.05
N ALA A 136 1.15 -1.67 13.21
CA ALA A 136 1.33 -2.57 14.34
C ALA A 136 2.76 -3.10 14.49
N MET A 137 3.40 -3.45 13.37
CA MET A 137 4.80 -3.93 13.34
C MET A 137 5.80 -2.86 13.80
N ASN A 138 5.49 -1.59 13.57
CA ASN A 138 6.30 -0.47 14.05
C ASN A 138 5.96 -0.09 15.50
N ASP A 139 4.67 0.03 15.82
CA ASP A 139 4.16 0.39 17.16
C ASP A 139 2.76 -0.17 17.37
N ILE A 140 2.66 -1.23 18.17
CA ILE A 140 1.38 -1.87 18.53
C ILE A 140 0.49 -0.97 19.38
N GLN A 141 1.05 -0.06 20.17
CA GLN A 141 0.26 0.87 20.99
C GLN A 141 -0.40 1.93 20.12
N GLU A 142 0.31 2.39 19.09
CA GLU A 142 -0.25 3.30 18.09
C GLU A 142 -1.42 2.64 17.35
N LEU A 143 -1.26 1.40 16.89
CA LEU A 143 -2.39 0.65 16.31
C LEU A 143 -3.57 0.59 17.25
N LYS A 144 -3.36 0.25 18.54
CA LYS A 144 -4.45 0.18 19.54
C LYS A 144 -5.18 1.51 19.67
N SER A 145 -4.46 2.63 19.70
CA SER A 145 -5.05 3.97 19.74
C SER A 145 -5.95 4.25 18.54
N ILE A 146 -5.47 3.94 17.34
CA ILE A 146 -6.25 4.08 16.10
C ILE A 146 -7.52 3.22 16.17
N LEU A 147 -7.38 1.94 16.54
CA LEU A 147 -8.49 1.00 16.55
C LEU A 147 -9.52 1.31 17.65
N GLN A 148 -9.12 1.82 18.82
CA GLN A 148 -10.06 2.27 19.85
C GLN A 148 -11.00 3.34 19.27
N HIS A 149 -10.45 4.32 18.57
CA HIS A 149 -11.25 5.37 17.93
C HIS A 149 -12.19 4.82 16.83
N TRP A 150 -11.75 3.82 16.06
CA TRP A 150 -12.58 3.20 15.02
C TRP A 150 -13.70 2.33 15.61
N LEU A 151 -13.45 1.63 16.71
CA LEU A 151 -14.45 0.77 17.36
C LEU A 151 -15.57 1.57 18.03
N GLU A 152 -15.36 2.84 18.34
CA GLU A 152 -16.39 3.75 18.82
C GLU A 152 -17.38 4.20 17.72
N GLN A 153 -17.05 3.92 16.47
CA GLN A 153 -17.86 4.31 15.30
C GLN A 153 -18.78 3.16 14.86
N PRO A 154 -19.94 3.45 14.24
CA PRO A 154 -20.89 2.40 13.88
C PRO A 154 -20.56 1.64 12.59
N SER A 155 -19.34 1.75 12.03
CA SER A 155 -18.99 1.11 10.76
C SER A 155 -18.55 -0.35 10.96
N LEU A 156 -19.34 -1.29 10.45
CA LEU A 156 -18.99 -2.72 10.44
C LEU A 156 -17.75 -3.04 9.60
N LEU A 157 -17.47 -2.25 8.56
CA LEU A 157 -16.28 -2.44 7.74
C LEU A 157 -15.01 -2.00 8.47
N GLU A 158 -15.08 -0.93 9.26
CA GLU A 158 -13.98 -0.51 10.14
C GLU A 158 -13.73 -1.54 11.24
N HIS A 159 -14.79 -2.08 11.86
CA HIS A 159 -14.66 -3.17 12.84
C HIS A 159 -14.02 -4.41 12.22
N ARG A 160 -14.42 -4.77 10.98
CA ARG A 160 -13.77 -5.87 10.24
C ARG A 160 -12.30 -5.59 10.00
N ALA A 161 -11.93 -4.38 9.56
CA ALA A 161 -10.54 -4.01 9.33
C ALA A 161 -9.70 -4.12 10.62
N ALA A 162 -10.25 -3.68 11.75
CA ALA A 162 -9.63 -3.81 13.07
C ALA A 162 -9.36 -5.28 13.44
N LEU A 163 -10.34 -6.16 13.25
CA LEU A 163 -10.19 -7.59 13.54
C LEU A 163 -9.12 -8.25 12.66
N VAL A 164 -9.12 -7.95 11.35
CA VAL A 164 -8.13 -8.51 10.41
C VAL A 164 -6.72 -7.99 10.69
N ALA A 165 -6.58 -6.74 11.13
CA ALA A 165 -5.27 -6.16 11.46
C ALA A 165 -4.64 -6.80 12.71
N LEU A 166 -5.44 -7.39 13.61
CA LEU A 166 -4.99 -8.03 14.85
C LEU A 166 -4.79 -9.56 14.71
N ALA A 167 -5.18 -10.15 13.57
CA ALA A 167 -5.06 -11.58 13.31
C ALA A 167 -3.68 -11.96 12.74
#